data_f88bc07044a9f7e8d7a63457449b8166
#
_entry.id   f88bc07044a9f7e8d7a63457449b8166
#
_cell.length_a   1.000
_cell.length_b   1.000
_cell.length_c   1.000
_cell.angle_alpha   90.00
_cell.angle_beta   90.00
_cell.angle_gamma   90.00
#
_symmetry.space_group_name_H-M   'P 1'
#
loop_
_entity.id
_entity.type
_entity.pdbx_description
1 polymer ?
#
loop_
_entity_poly.entity_id
_entity_poly.type
_entity_poly.pdbx_seq_one_letter_code
_entity_poly.pdbx_strand_id
1 'polypeptide(L)'
;MNTALISLLIFAFFIVLFVLDKLPMATTAILGCTVMVIAGVCDFKTAFGQFASSTVILTIGVMIIGAAISETGLANRVGMWIADKSKGSEKTLIIGTYLASTLLSAFLTNSAVLAMFIPIIIGLSSADSRLKPKNLIMPIVYGCIIGGASTLVGSTQQLTAQGLLEEAGERMFRTFDFTPIGAVLVALGLLYCLFIGYKRGEKIWGDRQNEDIEYTPPEDCSHNNTKKQIIVAIIFAANVVLYITEWLPLQITSTSAALLCILTGCISQKRAVQSVNWNVVGRLGGCLGLSKALDAAGGTELIMTGFQNVVGTDANPFVLFCIFVFLTQFLSEFMSNSTCIMITLPIVIAIAPGLGLNTYAFALGMTLGSGIGLACPLSSSTAGMSMVMGYRFGDYFKYSVWYDLLAYIVIITMVPLIYGLTV
;
A
#
# COMPACT_ATOMS: atom_id res chain seq x y z
N MET A 1 -11.04 -34.82 -15.37
CA MET A 1 -10.06 -33.72 -15.53
C MET A 1 -9.39 -33.57 -14.18
N ASN A 2 -8.07 -33.45 -14.13
CA ASN A 2 -7.36 -33.33 -12.84
C ASN A 2 -7.83 -32.05 -12.13
N THR A 3 -8.24 -32.12 -10.87
CA THR A 3 -8.73 -30.96 -10.07
C THR A 3 -7.72 -29.83 -10.06
N ALA A 4 -6.42 -30.16 -10.01
CA ALA A 4 -5.32 -29.21 -10.11
C ALA A 4 -5.33 -28.43 -11.43
N LEU A 5 -5.60 -29.07 -12.56
CA LEU A 5 -5.66 -28.39 -13.86
C LEU A 5 -6.89 -27.47 -13.94
N ILE A 6 -8.05 -27.92 -13.39
CA ILE A 6 -9.26 -27.09 -13.35
C ILE A 6 -9.01 -25.83 -12.49
N SER A 7 -8.41 -26.01 -11.31
CA SER A 7 -8.09 -24.89 -10.41
C SER A 7 -7.14 -23.89 -11.09
N LEU A 8 -6.12 -24.38 -11.78
CA LEU A 8 -5.16 -23.53 -12.48
C LEU A 8 -5.83 -22.74 -13.63
N LEU A 9 -6.72 -23.39 -14.41
CA LEU A 9 -7.44 -22.71 -15.48
C LEU A 9 -8.40 -21.63 -14.94
N ILE A 10 -9.12 -21.93 -13.87
CA ILE A 10 -9.99 -20.95 -13.20
C ILE A 10 -9.14 -19.80 -12.67
N PHE A 11 -8.04 -20.09 -11.96
CA PHE A 11 -7.15 -19.08 -11.42
C PHE A 11 -6.57 -18.18 -12.52
N ALA A 12 -6.06 -18.75 -13.62
CA ALA A 12 -5.55 -18.02 -14.76
C ALA A 12 -6.63 -17.12 -15.41
N PHE A 13 -7.87 -17.63 -15.55
CA PHE A 13 -8.98 -16.85 -16.06
C PHE A 13 -9.28 -15.63 -15.16
N PHE A 14 -9.29 -15.80 -13.83
CA PHE A 14 -9.52 -14.69 -12.91
C PHE A 14 -8.35 -13.72 -12.87
N ILE A 15 -7.08 -14.17 -13.05
CA ILE A 15 -5.95 -13.27 -13.28
C ILE A 15 -6.19 -12.37 -14.49
N VAL A 16 -6.64 -12.94 -15.62
CA VAL A 16 -6.96 -12.14 -16.82
C VAL A 16 -8.06 -11.12 -16.52
N LEU A 17 -9.10 -11.49 -15.78
CA LEU A 17 -10.16 -10.56 -15.37
C LEU A 17 -9.64 -9.45 -14.46
N PHE A 18 -8.70 -9.73 -13.55
CA PHE A 18 -8.05 -8.71 -12.73
C PHE A 18 -7.21 -7.74 -13.58
N VAL A 19 -6.49 -8.25 -14.58
CA VAL A 19 -5.69 -7.42 -15.50
C VAL A 19 -6.58 -6.53 -16.38
N LEU A 20 -7.72 -7.06 -16.84
CA LEU A 20 -8.66 -6.30 -17.67
C LEU A 20 -9.41 -5.19 -16.92
N ASP A 21 -9.47 -5.27 -15.58
CA ASP A 21 -10.11 -4.31 -14.65
C ASP A 21 -11.53 -3.86 -15.07
N LYS A 22 -12.30 -4.77 -15.72
CA LYS A 22 -13.67 -4.49 -16.18
C LYS A 22 -14.73 -4.60 -15.10
N LEU A 23 -14.42 -5.30 -14.01
CA LEU A 23 -15.29 -5.50 -12.85
C LEU A 23 -14.57 -5.05 -11.58
N PRO A 24 -15.30 -4.56 -10.56
CA PRO A 24 -14.71 -4.26 -9.27
C PRO A 24 -13.95 -5.47 -8.73
N MET A 25 -12.70 -5.27 -8.31
CA MET A 25 -11.79 -6.37 -7.91
C MET A 25 -12.36 -7.26 -6.81
N ALA A 26 -13.08 -6.67 -5.84
CA ALA A 26 -13.76 -7.44 -4.79
C ALA A 26 -14.79 -8.41 -5.39
N THR A 27 -15.58 -7.92 -6.36
CA THR A 27 -16.58 -8.74 -7.06
C THR A 27 -15.91 -9.88 -7.83
N THR A 28 -14.83 -9.56 -8.56
CA THR A 28 -14.06 -10.56 -9.32
C THR A 28 -13.47 -11.63 -8.41
N ALA A 29 -12.88 -11.23 -7.27
CA ALA A 29 -12.30 -12.17 -6.31
C ALA A 29 -13.34 -13.08 -5.66
N ILE A 30 -14.48 -12.52 -5.23
CA ILE A 30 -15.60 -13.29 -4.65
C ILE A 30 -16.20 -14.24 -5.70
N LEU A 31 -16.37 -13.77 -6.95
CA LEU A 31 -16.85 -14.61 -8.05
C LEU A 31 -15.89 -15.78 -8.30
N GLY A 32 -14.57 -15.53 -8.25
CA GLY A 32 -13.56 -16.58 -8.37
C GLY A 32 -13.67 -17.65 -7.30
N CYS A 33 -13.81 -17.26 -6.02
CA CYS A 33 -14.06 -18.19 -4.93
C CYS A 33 -15.35 -19.01 -5.18
N THR A 34 -16.42 -18.34 -5.63
CA THR A 34 -17.70 -18.99 -5.91
C THR A 34 -17.55 -20.03 -7.04
N VAL A 35 -16.85 -19.68 -8.11
CA VAL A 35 -16.62 -20.60 -9.24
C VAL A 35 -15.77 -21.80 -8.81
N MET A 36 -14.73 -21.61 -7.98
CA MET A 36 -13.92 -22.71 -7.43
C MET A 36 -14.77 -23.71 -6.65
N VAL A 37 -15.69 -23.21 -5.81
CA VAL A 37 -16.59 -24.08 -5.02
C VAL A 37 -17.61 -24.79 -5.93
N ILE A 38 -18.24 -24.09 -6.88
CA ILE A 38 -19.22 -24.68 -7.83
C ILE A 38 -18.56 -25.76 -8.70
N ALA A 39 -17.30 -25.52 -9.13
CA ALA A 39 -16.53 -26.47 -9.92
C ALA A 39 -16.05 -27.69 -9.10
N GLY A 40 -16.34 -27.74 -7.79
CA GLY A 40 -15.92 -28.84 -6.92
C GLY A 40 -14.41 -28.92 -6.69
N VAL A 41 -13.70 -27.81 -6.89
CA VAL A 41 -12.25 -27.72 -6.69
C VAL A 41 -11.89 -27.70 -5.21
N CYS A 42 -12.69 -27.00 -4.40
CA CYS A 42 -12.53 -26.91 -2.95
C CYS A 42 -13.89 -26.76 -2.26
N ASP A 43 -13.91 -26.92 -0.93
CA ASP A 43 -15.10 -26.67 -0.11
C ASP A 43 -15.29 -25.16 0.17
N PHE A 44 -16.50 -24.80 0.63
CA PHE A 44 -16.85 -23.43 0.95
C PHE A 44 -15.92 -22.82 2.02
N LYS A 45 -15.54 -23.60 3.03
CA LYS A 45 -14.68 -23.13 4.12
C LYS A 45 -13.28 -22.76 3.62
N THR A 46 -12.72 -23.53 2.71
CA THR A 46 -11.44 -23.25 2.07
C THR A 46 -11.47 -21.93 1.28
N ALA A 47 -12.50 -21.75 0.43
CA ALA A 47 -12.59 -20.56 -0.42
C ALA A 47 -13.00 -19.28 0.35
N PHE A 48 -13.91 -19.37 1.32
CA PHE A 48 -14.48 -18.21 2.00
C PHE A 48 -13.99 -18.00 3.44
N GLY A 49 -13.29 -18.97 4.04
CA GLY A 49 -12.74 -18.85 5.40
C GLY A 49 -11.74 -17.69 5.53
N GLN A 50 -11.14 -17.28 4.42
CA GLN A 50 -10.10 -16.22 4.38
C GLN A 50 -10.66 -14.81 4.60
N PHE A 51 -11.96 -14.62 4.52
CA PHE A 51 -12.62 -13.37 4.94
C PHE A 51 -12.50 -13.10 6.45
N ALA A 52 -12.19 -14.13 7.24
CA ALA A 52 -11.91 -14.03 8.68
C ALA A 52 -10.41 -14.22 9.00
N SER A 53 -9.51 -14.10 8.01
CA SER A 53 -8.06 -14.20 8.22
C SER A 53 -7.55 -13.07 9.11
N SER A 54 -6.40 -13.33 9.77
CA SER A 54 -5.71 -12.34 10.61
C SER A 54 -5.41 -11.05 9.86
N THR A 55 -5.04 -11.14 8.60
CA THR A 55 -4.76 -10.00 7.72
C THR A 55 -6.00 -9.15 7.44
N VAL A 56 -7.16 -9.76 7.20
CA VAL A 56 -8.41 -9.02 6.98
C VAL A 56 -8.85 -8.30 8.26
N ILE A 57 -8.79 -8.97 9.41
CA ILE A 57 -9.11 -8.37 10.71
C ILE A 57 -8.17 -7.21 11.04
N LEU A 58 -6.86 -7.39 10.84
CA LEU A 58 -5.87 -6.32 10.99
C LEU A 58 -6.22 -5.09 10.12
N THR A 59 -6.54 -5.32 8.86
CA THR A 59 -6.87 -4.26 7.90
C THR A 59 -8.07 -3.44 8.35
N ILE A 60 -9.14 -4.09 8.82
CA ILE A 60 -10.34 -3.41 9.35
C ILE A 60 -9.97 -2.54 10.54
N GLY A 61 -9.19 -3.07 11.49
CA GLY A 61 -8.74 -2.32 12.68
C GLY A 61 -7.96 -1.05 12.32
N VAL A 62 -6.99 -1.17 11.41
CA VAL A 62 -6.17 -0.05 10.95
C VAL A 62 -7.01 1.03 10.26
N MET A 63 -7.99 0.65 9.43
CA MET A 63 -8.90 1.61 8.78
C MET A 63 -9.72 2.42 9.79
N ILE A 64 -10.25 1.77 10.83
CA ILE A 64 -11.03 2.45 11.88
C ILE A 64 -10.16 3.42 12.68
N ILE A 65 -8.92 3.02 13.05
CA ILE A 65 -7.99 3.91 13.77
C ILE A 65 -7.67 5.13 12.90
N GLY A 66 -7.37 4.94 11.62
CA GLY A 66 -7.10 6.01 10.67
C GLY A 66 -8.26 7.01 10.57
N ALA A 67 -9.49 6.50 10.50
CA ALA A 67 -10.69 7.32 10.49
C ALA A 67 -10.88 8.10 11.81
N ALA A 68 -10.61 7.49 12.98
CA ALA A 68 -10.70 8.16 14.26
C ALA A 68 -9.70 9.33 14.39
N ILE A 69 -8.47 9.16 13.87
CA ILE A 69 -7.46 10.24 13.81
C ILE A 69 -7.94 11.37 12.91
N SER A 70 -8.53 11.06 11.76
CA SER A 70 -9.07 12.05 10.83
C SER A 70 -10.27 12.79 11.42
N GLU A 71 -11.25 12.07 12.00
CA GLU A 71 -12.49 12.65 12.53
C GLU A 71 -12.25 13.53 13.76
N THR A 72 -11.26 13.24 14.58
CA THR A 72 -10.87 14.08 15.71
C THR A 72 -10.12 15.36 15.31
N GLY A 73 -9.66 15.47 14.07
CA GLY A 73 -8.90 16.60 13.56
C GLY A 73 -7.44 16.63 14.02
N LEU A 74 -6.93 15.53 14.62
CA LEU A 74 -5.53 15.46 15.08
C LEU A 74 -4.55 15.70 13.92
N ALA A 75 -4.80 15.11 12.77
CA ALA A 75 -3.94 15.24 11.61
C ALA A 75 -3.95 16.67 11.02
N ASN A 76 -5.11 17.36 11.00
CA ASN A 76 -5.19 18.76 10.60
C ASN A 76 -4.35 19.65 11.53
N ARG A 77 -4.35 19.37 12.83
CA ARG A 77 -3.53 20.11 13.81
C ARG A 77 -2.03 19.95 13.55
N VAL A 78 -1.59 18.76 13.19
CA VAL A 78 -0.18 18.49 12.78
C VAL A 78 0.17 19.30 11.52
N GLY A 79 -0.69 19.30 10.50
CA GLY A 79 -0.48 20.05 9.27
C GLY A 79 -0.38 21.56 9.50
N MET A 80 -1.29 22.14 10.29
CA MET A 80 -1.26 23.56 10.65
C MET A 80 0.00 23.93 11.45
N TRP A 81 0.40 23.08 12.40
CA TRP A 81 1.63 23.32 13.18
C TRP A 81 2.88 23.38 12.28
N ILE A 82 2.97 22.52 11.25
CA ILE A 82 4.05 22.55 10.26
C ILE A 82 4.01 23.84 9.45
N ALA A 83 2.83 24.24 9.02
CA ALA A 83 2.62 25.48 8.28
C ALA A 83 3.12 26.71 9.06
N ASP A 84 2.76 26.82 10.33
CA ASP A 84 3.19 27.91 11.22
C ASP A 84 4.71 27.93 11.42
N LYS A 85 5.32 26.72 11.56
CA LYS A 85 6.77 26.59 11.76
C LYS A 85 7.58 26.89 10.50
N SER A 86 7.00 26.73 9.31
CA SER A 86 7.69 26.96 8.03
C SER A 86 8.05 28.41 7.75
N LYS A 87 7.40 29.35 8.47
CA LYS A 87 7.61 30.82 8.33
C LYS A 87 7.57 31.31 6.88
N GLY A 88 6.76 30.71 6.03
CA GLY A 88 6.61 31.05 4.62
C GLY A 88 7.75 30.58 3.70
N SER A 89 8.69 29.77 4.20
CA SER A 89 9.72 29.15 3.35
C SER A 89 9.15 27.91 2.65
N GLU A 90 9.03 27.93 1.33
CA GLU A 90 8.53 26.80 0.53
C GLU A 90 9.36 25.53 0.73
N LYS A 91 10.69 25.63 0.79
CA LYS A 91 11.55 24.46 1.05
C LYS A 91 11.34 23.86 2.42
N THR A 92 11.19 24.69 3.46
CA THR A 92 10.92 24.22 4.83
C THR A 92 9.55 23.57 4.90
N LEU A 93 8.57 24.10 4.18
CA LEU A 93 7.23 23.53 4.08
C LEU A 93 7.25 22.17 3.37
N ILE A 94 8.00 22.03 2.25
CA ILE A 94 8.19 20.74 1.57
C ILE A 94 8.80 19.70 2.52
N ILE A 95 9.87 20.04 3.23
CA ILE A 95 10.52 19.11 4.18
C ILE A 95 9.53 18.69 5.28
N GLY A 96 8.89 19.67 5.91
CA GLY A 96 7.96 19.42 7.02
C GLY A 96 6.76 18.58 6.61
N THR A 97 6.12 18.91 5.49
CA THR A 97 4.95 18.17 5.00
C THR A 97 5.31 16.79 4.46
N TYR A 98 6.46 16.64 3.78
CA TYR A 98 6.98 15.36 3.34
C TYR A 98 7.23 14.42 4.53
N LEU A 99 7.97 14.87 5.54
CA LEU A 99 8.28 14.04 6.72
C LEU A 99 7.03 13.71 7.52
N ALA A 100 6.12 14.67 7.67
CA ALA A 100 4.87 14.41 8.39
C ALA A 100 3.97 13.44 7.62
N SER A 101 3.82 13.61 6.31
CA SER A 101 3.04 12.68 5.50
C SER A 101 3.66 11.28 5.49
N THR A 102 4.99 11.17 5.44
CA THR A 102 5.72 9.91 5.56
C THR A 102 5.44 9.22 6.90
N LEU A 103 5.58 9.95 8.01
CA LEU A 103 5.38 9.39 9.34
C LEU A 103 3.92 8.97 9.58
N LEU A 104 2.97 9.80 9.18
CA LEU A 104 1.56 9.49 9.32
C LEU A 104 1.17 8.30 8.42
N SER A 105 1.65 8.27 7.19
CA SER A 105 1.31 7.23 6.23
C SER A 105 1.96 5.87 6.54
N ALA A 106 3.01 5.84 7.36
CA ALA A 106 3.57 4.59 7.85
C ALA A 106 2.56 3.76 8.69
N PHE A 107 1.50 4.40 9.21
CA PHE A 107 0.50 3.75 10.06
C PHE A 107 -0.95 4.04 9.66
N LEU A 108 -1.17 4.97 8.74
CA LEU A 108 -2.48 5.35 8.22
C LEU A 108 -2.53 5.08 6.72
N THR A 109 -3.74 5.01 6.18
CA THR A 109 -3.89 4.84 4.72
C THR A 109 -3.37 6.09 3.97
N ASN A 110 -2.57 5.86 2.94
CA ASN A 110 -1.92 6.91 2.15
C ASN A 110 -2.91 7.97 1.65
N SER A 111 -4.08 7.54 1.16
CA SER A 111 -5.12 8.44 0.66
C SER A 111 -5.72 9.32 1.75
N ALA A 112 -5.92 8.79 2.97
CA ALA A 112 -6.43 9.59 4.08
C ALA A 112 -5.44 10.67 4.49
N VAL A 113 -4.14 10.35 4.52
CA VAL A 113 -3.09 11.33 4.82
C VAL A 113 -3.05 12.42 3.75
N LEU A 114 -3.08 12.07 2.46
CA LEU A 114 -3.10 13.06 1.40
C LEU A 114 -4.34 13.97 1.46
N ALA A 115 -5.54 13.37 1.69
CA ALA A 115 -6.79 14.11 1.81
C ALA A 115 -6.75 15.19 2.90
N MET A 116 -5.99 14.97 3.97
CA MET A 116 -5.81 15.95 5.04
C MET A 116 -4.89 17.11 4.64
N PHE A 117 -3.84 16.84 3.85
CA PHE A 117 -2.90 17.89 3.45
C PHE A 117 -3.40 18.77 2.30
N ILE A 118 -4.23 18.26 1.39
CA ILE A 118 -4.74 19.02 0.24
C ILE A 118 -5.39 20.34 0.66
N PRO A 119 -6.41 20.38 1.57
CA PRO A 119 -7.05 21.63 1.98
C PRO A 119 -6.08 22.60 2.68
N ILE A 120 -5.13 22.07 3.45
CA ILE A 120 -4.13 22.89 4.15
C ILE A 120 -3.24 23.61 3.12
N ILE A 121 -2.75 22.89 2.12
CA ILE A 121 -1.89 23.47 1.08
C ILE A 121 -2.65 24.48 0.22
N ILE A 122 -3.90 24.17 -0.14
CA ILE A 122 -4.75 25.12 -0.90
C ILE A 122 -4.99 26.40 -0.08
N GLY A 123 -5.32 26.27 1.20
CA GLY A 123 -5.52 27.41 2.10
C GLY A 123 -4.26 28.27 2.22
N LEU A 124 -3.10 27.66 2.38
CA LEU A 124 -1.81 28.36 2.46
C LEU A 124 -1.45 29.07 1.15
N SER A 125 -1.64 28.39 0.01
CA SER A 125 -1.33 28.96 -1.31
C SER A 125 -2.29 30.10 -1.68
N SER A 126 -3.52 30.06 -1.19
CA SER A 126 -4.49 31.16 -1.35
C SER A 126 -4.13 32.39 -0.51
N ALA A 127 -3.51 32.18 0.66
CA ALA A 127 -3.07 33.26 1.55
C ALA A 127 -1.70 33.87 1.13
N ASP A 128 -0.82 33.08 0.53
CA ASP A 128 0.49 33.52 0.06
C ASP A 128 0.75 33.04 -1.38
N SER A 129 0.64 33.94 -2.34
CA SER A 129 0.82 33.65 -3.77
C SER A 129 2.23 33.20 -4.16
N ARG A 130 3.20 33.30 -3.27
CA ARG A 130 4.56 32.79 -3.48
C ARG A 130 4.63 31.27 -3.35
N LEU A 131 3.67 30.67 -2.65
CA LEU A 131 3.57 29.22 -2.46
C LEU A 131 2.92 28.58 -3.68
N LYS A 132 3.57 27.56 -4.24
CA LYS A 132 3.15 26.87 -5.44
C LYS A 132 2.49 25.53 -5.07
N PRO A 133 1.14 25.42 -5.13
CA PRO A 133 0.41 24.28 -4.59
C PRO A 133 0.83 22.96 -5.21
N LYS A 134 1.05 22.89 -6.53
CA LYS A 134 1.51 21.66 -7.20
C LYS A 134 2.90 21.22 -6.76
N ASN A 135 3.81 22.17 -6.54
CA ASN A 135 5.16 21.87 -6.04
C ASN A 135 5.16 21.37 -4.59
N LEU A 136 4.12 21.69 -3.82
CA LEU A 136 3.96 21.25 -2.42
C LEU A 136 3.24 19.92 -2.32
N ILE A 137 2.20 19.68 -3.13
CA ILE A 137 1.40 18.45 -3.06
C ILE A 137 2.16 17.24 -3.57
N MET A 138 2.95 17.35 -4.65
CA MET A 138 3.67 16.20 -5.18
C MET A 138 4.67 15.58 -4.16
N PRO A 139 5.49 16.34 -3.42
CA PRO A 139 6.28 15.79 -2.31
C PRO A 139 5.44 15.10 -1.22
N ILE A 140 4.24 15.59 -0.93
CA ILE A 140 3.35 14.95 0.04
C ILE A 140 2.86 13.60 -0.50
N VAL A 141 2.52 13.49 -1.80
CA VAL A 141 2.18 12.22 -2.46
C VAL A 141 3.33 11.22 -2.32
N TYR A 142 4.57 11.67 -2.55
CA TYR A 142 5.77 10.84 -2.34
C TYR A 142 5.90 10.39 -0.89
N GLY A 143 5.78 11.33 0.06
CA GLY A 143 5.82 11.04 1.49
C GLY A 143 4.76 10.01 1.90
N CYS A 144 3.53 10.14 1.40
CA CYS A 144 2.46 9.18 1.65
C CYS A 144 2.79 7.78 1.12
N ILE A 145 3.18 7.68 -0.16
CA ILE A 145 3.38 6.39 -0.82
C ILE A 145 4.61 5.67 -0.25
N ILE A 146 5.74 6.36 -0.13
CA ILE A 146 6.98 5.76 0.39
C ILE A 146 6.88 5.49 1.90
N GLY A 147 6.25 6.40 2.65
CA GLY A 147 5.97 6.21 4.07
C GLY A 147 5.09 4.99 4.33
N GLY A 148 4.01 4.85 3.55
CA GLY A 148 3.15 3.67 3.60
C GLY A 148 3.86 2.38 3.24
N ALA A 149 4.84 2.42 2.32
CA ALA A 149 5.65 1.26 1.97
C ALA A 149 6.72 0.90 3.04
N SER A 150 6.95 1.76 4.03
CA SER A 150 8.03 1.58 5.02
C SER A 150 7.64 0.72 6.23
N THR A 151 6.38 0.35 6.39
CA THR A 151 5.90 -0.55 7.46
C THR A 151 4.88 -1.53 6.93
N LEU A 152 4.65 -2.62 7.66
CA LEU A 152 3.67 -3.63 7.28
C LEU A 152 2.24 -3.08 7.19
N VAL A 153 1.88 -2.15 8.06
CA VAL A 153 0.47 -1.68 8.20
C VAL A 153 0.13 -0.45 7.37
N GLY A 154 1.14 0.23 6.81
CA GLY A 154 0.96 1.51 6.11
C GLY A 154 0.24 1.39 4.76
N SER A 155 0.31 0.24 4.09
CA SER A 155 -0.29 0.05 2.78
C SER A 155 -0.87 -1.34 2.57
N THR A 156 -1.87 -1.44 1.69
CA THR A 156 -2.65 -2.67 1.48
C THR A 156 -1.86 -3.79 0.79
N GLN A 157 -0.84 -3.47 -0.01
CA GLN A 157 -0.01 -4.48 -0.68
C GLN A 157 0.85 -5.28 0.31
N GLN A 158 1.36 -4.66 1.38
CA GLN A 158 2.07 -5.37 2.45
C GLN A 158 1.15 -6.35 3.17
N LEU A 159 -0.06 -5.91 3.49
CA LEU A 159 -1.06 -6.76 4.10
C LEU A 159 -1.49 -7.90 3.16
N THR A 160 -1.58 -7.64 1.86
CA THR A 160 -1.85 -8.68 0.87
C THR A 160 -0.74 -9.73 0.82
N ALA A 161 0.52 -9.29 0.76
CA ALA A 161 1.68 -10.19 0.78
C ALA A 161 1.74 -10.99 2.08
N GLN A 162 1.48 -10.33 3.22
CA GLN A 162 1.39 -10.98 4.53
C GLN A 162 0.36 -12.12 4.54
N GLY A 163 -0.84 -11.86 4.01
CA GLY A 163 -1.89 -12.88 3.95
C GLY A 163 -1.52 -14.06 3.06
N LEU A 164 -0.86 -13.82 1.92
CA LEU A 164 -0.40 -14.88 1.02
C LEU A 164 0.69 -15.75 1.66
N LEU A 165 1.63 -15.14 2.40
CA LEU A 165 2.65 -15.88 3.15
C LEU A 165 2.03 -16.69 4.29
N GLU A 166 1.06 -16.11 5.04
CA GLU A 166 0.31 -16.82 6.09
C GLU A 166 -0.41 -18.06 5.54
N GLU A 167 -1.08 -17.92 4.38
CA GLU A 167 -1.77 -19.00 3.69
C GLU A 167 -0.84 -20.14 3.25
N ALA A 168 0.36 -19.79 2.77
CA ALA A 168 1.35 -20.74 2.33
C ALA A 168 2.12 -21.39 3.49
N GLY A 169 1.91 -20.96 4.74
CA GLY A 169 2.67 -21.43 5.91
C GLY A 169 4.11 -20.93 5.92
N GLU A 170 4.42 -19.88 5.15
CA GLU A 170 5.72 -19.26 5.05
C GLU A 170 5.97 -18.28 6.21
N ARG A 171 7.22 -17.87 6.39
CA ARG A 171 7.58 -16.85 7.38
C ARG A 171 6.86 -15.54 7.07
N MET A 172 6.09 -15.04 8.05
CA MET A 172 5.40 -13.76 7.96
C MET A 172 6.32 -12.57 8.24
N PHE A 173 5.96 -11.39 7.68
CA PHE A 173 6.66 -10.15 7.97
C PHE A 173 6.36 -9.66 9.38
N ARG A 174 7.39 -9.06 10.01
CA ARG A 174 7.22 -8.20 11.18
C ARG A 174 6.88 -6.79 10.76
N THR A 175 6.34 -6.00 11.70
CA THR A 175 5.87 -4.63 11.42
C THR A 175 6.92 -3.75 10.74
N PHE A 176 8.20 -3.88 11.12
CA PHE A 176 9.29 -3.02 10.68
C PHE A 176 10.30 -3.68 9.73
N ASP A 177 10.01 -4.85 9.19
CA ASP A 177 10.92 -5.52 8.23
C ASP A 177 11.12 -4.71 6.94
N PHE A 178 10.13 -3.93 6.55
CA PHE A 178 10.25 -3.01 5.41
C PHE A 178 11.06 -1.74 5.73
N THR A 179 11.20 -1.39 7.01
CA THR A 179 11.74 -0.09 7.46
C THR A 179 13.21 0.13 7.09
N PRO A 180 14.13 -0.85 7.15
CA PRO A 180 15.52 -0.61 6.76
C PRO A 180 15.67 -0.11 5.33
N ILE A 181 14.92 -0.68 4.39
CA ILE A 181 14.93 -0.27 2.98
C ILE A 181 14.06 0.96 2.81
N GLY A 182 12.89 0.99 3.45
CA GLY A 182 11.96 2.11 3.45
C GLY A 182 12.61 3.42 3.92
N ALA A 183 13.42 3.38 4.96
CA ALA A 183 14.14 4.56 5.47
C ALA A 183 15.10 5.15 4.44
N VAL A 184 15.81 4.29 3.70
CA VAL A 184 16.70 4.73 2.60
C VAL A 184 15.87 5.35 1.48
N LEU A 185 14.75 4.72 1.11
CA LEU A 185 13.84 5.24 0.08
C LEU A 185 13.21 6.57 0.49
N VAL A 186 12.84 6.74 1.76
CA VAL A 186 12.33 8.00 2.33
C VAL A 186 13.40 9.09 2.23
N ALA A 187 14.64 8.81 2.64
CA ALA A 187 15.73 9.79 2.54
C ALA A 187 16.02 10.21 1.08
N LEU A 188 16.09 9.23 0.19
CA LEU A 188 16.29 9.46 -1.24
C LEU A 188 15.10 10.20 -1.88
N GLY A 189 13.86 9.87 -1.47
CA GLY A 189 12.65 10.55 -1.93
C GLY A 189 12.62 12.03 -1.52
N LEU A 190 13.02 12.34 -0.28
CA LEU A 190 13.15 13.73 0.18
C LEU A 190 14.21 14.49 -0.62
N LEU A 191 15.39 13.91 -0.80
CA LEU A 191 16.46 14.51 -1.60
C LEU A 191 16.00 14.67 -3.05
N TYR A 192 15.34 13.68 -3.62
CA TYR A 192 14.79 13.76 -4.96
C TYR A 192 13.80 14.93 -5.07
N CYS A 193 12.82 15.02 -4.18
CA CYS A 193 11.83 16.10 -4.18
C CYS A 193 12.45 17.49 -4.06
N LEU A 194 13.49 17.65 -3.23
CA LEU A 194 14.12 18.95 -2.99
C LEU A 194 15.04 19.41 -4.13
N PHE A 195 15.84 18.51 -4.72
CA PHE A 195 16.90 18.88 -5.66
C PHE A 195 16.52 18.66 -7.12
N ILE A 196 15.84 17.54 -7.40
CA ILE A 196 15.48 17.13 -8.77
C ILE A 196 14.02 17.46 -9.03
N GLY A 197 13.13 16.97 -8.17
CA GLY A 197 11.68 17.07 -8.31
C GLY A 197 11.20 18.51 -8.36
N TYR A 198 11.71 19.38 -7.48
CA TYR A 198 11.33 20.80 -7.48
C TYR A 198 11.63 21.47 -8.83
N LYS A 199 12.84 21.29 -9.36
CA LYS A 199 13.23 21.86 -10.66
C LYS A 199 12.44 21.26 -11.83
N ARG A 200 12.14 19.97 -11.75
CA ARG A 200 11.31 19.29 -12.78
C ARG A 200 9.88 19.77 -12.72
N GLY A 201 9.30 19.88 -11.52
CA GLY A 201 7.96 20.44 -11.32
C GLY A 201 7.81 21.83 -11.93
N GLU A 202 8.76 22.72 -11.69
CA GLU A 202 8.79 24.05 -12.32
C GLU A 202 8.74 23.98 -13.85
N LYS A 203 9.42 23.01 -14.46
CA LYS A 203 9.41 22.83 -15.93
C LYS A 203 8.14 22.17 -16.46
N ILE A 204 7.49 21.30 -15.66
CA ILE A 204 6.35 20.51 -16.11
C ILE A 204 5.05 21.28 -15.94
N TRP A 205 4.87 21.98 -14.81
CA TRP A 205 3.62 22.66 -14.46
C TRP A 205 3.79 24.07 -13.90
N GLY A 206 4.99 24.69 -14.06
CA GLY A 206 5.30 26.02 -13.52
C GLY A 206 4.29 27.09 -13.94
N ASP A 207 3.91 27.09 -15.21
CA ASP A 207 2.94 28.04 -15.77
C ASP A 207 1.47 27.70 -15.42
N ARG A 208 1.23 26.49 -14.87
CA ARG A 208 -0.12 25.93 -14.60
C ARG A 208 -0.37 25.67 -13.11
N GLN A 209 0.29 26.38 -12.19
CA GLN A 209 0.24 26.13 -10.75
C GLN A 209 -1.18 26.18 -10.17
N ASN A 210 -2.01 27.12 -10.63
CA ASN A 210 -3.36 27.35 -10.15
C ASN A 210 -4.44 26.95 -11.17
N GLU A 211 -4.07 26.39 -12.32
CA GLU A 211 -5.01 25.95 -13.34
C GLU A 211 -5.55 24.55 -13.00
N ASP A 212 -6.79 24.29 -13.38
CA ASP A 212 -7.45 22.98 -13.31
C ASP A 212 -7.55 22.39 -11.88
N ILE A 213 -7.55 23.21 -10.82
CA ILE A 213 -7.76 22.73 -9.45
C ILE A 213 -9.26 22.51 -9.23
N GLU A 214 -9.69 21.25 -9.25
CA GLU A 214 -11.08 20.82 -9.04
C GLU A 214 -11.33 20.36 -7.58
N TYR A 215 -10.81 21.08 -6.61
CA TYR A 215 -11.00 20.69 -5.23
C TYR A 215 -12.20 21.41 -4.62
N THR A 216 -13.22 20.65 -4.24
CA THR A 216 -14.31 21.12 -3.37
C THR A 216 -14.00 20.63 -1.95
N PRO A 217 -13.81 21.54 -0.97
CA PRO A 217 -13.60 21.12 0.41
C PRO A 217 -14.76 20.22 0.87
N PRO A 218 -14.47 19.05 1.49
CA PRO A 218 -15.53 18.29 2.14
C PRO A 218 -16.16 19.14 3.23
N GLU A 219 -17.47 18.98 3.44
CA GLU A 219 -18.16 19.61 4.58
C GLU A 219 -17.38 19.29 5.86
N ASP A 220 -17.13 20.33 6.63
CA ASP A 220 -16.25 20.30 7.81
C ASP A 220 -16.81 19.33 8.86
N CYS A 221 -16.43 18.04 8.76
CA CYS A 221 -16.82 17.00 9.72
C CYS A 221 -15.85 16.92 10.91
N SER A 222 -14.79 17.74 10.94
CA SER A 222 -13.81 17.70 12.03
C SER A 222 -14.35 18.46 13.25
N HIS A 223 -14.83 17.72 14.21
CA HIS A 223 -15.09 18.26 15.54
C HIS A 223 -13.72 18.51 16.21
N ASN A 224 -13.28 19.77 16.21
CA ASN A 224 -12.02 20.20 16.83
C ASN A 224 -12.09 20.08 18.37
N ASN A 225 -12.15 18.85 18.88
CA ASN A 225 -12.24 18.56 20.31
C ASN A 225 -10.89 18.10 20.82
N THR A 226 -10.15 19.03 21.46
CA THR A 226 -8.80 18.79 21.97
C THR A 226 -8.71 17.55 22.89
N LYS A 227 -9.75 17.26 23.69
CA LYS A 227 -9.76 16.07 24.58
C LYS A 227 -9.76 14.79 23.73
N LYS A 228 -10.59 14.69 22.69
CA LYS A 228 -10.63 13.53 21.80
C LYS A 228 -9.34 13.39 20.99
N GLN A 229 -8.71 14.49 20.58
CA GLN A 229 -7.40 14.48 19.93
C GLN A 229 -6.32 13.86 20.82
N ILE A 230 -6.28 14.22 22.08
CA ILE A 230 -5.32 13.65 23.05
C ILE A 230 -5.60 12.16 23.26
N ILE A 231 -6.86 11.77 23.45
CA ILE A 231 -7.23 10.38 23.66
C ILE A 231 -6.82 9.52 22.45
N VAL A 232 -7.17 9.93 21.24
CA VAL A 232 -6.81 9.16 20.02
C VAL A 232 -5.30 9.12 19.82
N ALA A 233 -4.57 10.21 20.16
CA ALA A 233 -3.11 10.23 20.08
C ALA A 233 -2.48 9.24 21.05
N ILE A 234 -3.01 9.11 22.28
CA ILE A 234 -2.54 8.13 23.27
C ILE A 234 -2.84 6.71 22.79
N ILE A 235 -4.06 6.43 22.31
CA ILE A 235 -4.44 5.11 21.78
C ILE A 235 -3.53 4.75 20.60
N PHE A 236 -3.28 5.67 19.69
CA PHE A 236 -2.42 5.46 18.53
C PHE A 236 -0.96 5.22 18.95
N ALA A 237 -0.42 6.03 19.87
CA ALA A 237 0.94 5.83 20.38
C ALA A 237 1.09 4.47 21.08
N ALA A 238 0.11 4.07 21.90
CA ALA A 238 0.10 2.75 22.54
C ALA A 238 0.03 1.62 21.49
N ASN A 239 -0.80 1.77 20.47
CA ASN A 239 -0.90 0.82 19.35
C ASN A 239 0.45 0.67 18.62
N VAL A 240 1.15 1.77 18.32
CA VAL A 240 2.48 1.75 17.69
C VAL A 240 3.51 1.06 18.60
N VAL A 241 3.49 1.35 19.90
CA VAL A 241 4.38 0.67 20.88
C VAL A 241 4.13 -0.84 20.91
N LEU A 242 2.86 -1.26 20.88
CA LEU A 242 2.50 -2.69 20.83
C LEU A 242 2.92 -3.34 19.49
N TYR A 243 2.90 -2.60 18.38
CA TYR A 243 3.46 -3.07 17.11
C TYR A 243 5.00 -3.22 17.14
N ILE A 244 5.70 -2.32 17.86
CA ILE A 244 7.16 -2.39 18.01
C ILE A 244 7.57 -3.56 18.90
N THR A 245 6.85 -3.76 20.00
CA THR A 245 7.18 -4.79 20.99
C THR A 245 6.71 -6.19 20.60
N GLU A 246 5.80 -6.28 19.61
CA GLU A 246 5.16 -7.55 19.18
C GLU A 246 4.59 -8.38 20.34
N TRP A 247 4.23 -7.69 21.46
CA TRP A 247 3.71 -8.36 22.67
C TRP A 247 2.35 -9.03 22.43
N LEU A 248 1.55 -8.47 21.53
CA LEU A 248 0.28 -9.05 21.10
C LEU A 248 0.29 -9.24 19.59
N PRO A 249 -0.44 -10.24 19.05
CA PRO A 249 -0.63 -10.37 17.60
C PRO A 249 -1.19 -9.09 16.99
N LEU A 250 -0.69 -8.70 15.82
CA LEU A 250 -0.99 -7.42 15.17
C LEU A 250 -2.49 -7.19 14.98
N GLN A 251 -3.24 -8.25 14.62
CA GLN A 251 -4.69 -8.19 14.43
C GLN A 251 -5.44 -7.90 15.74
N ILE A 252 -4.97 -8.43 16.87
CA ILE A 252 -5.55 -8.17 18.18
C ILE A 252 -5.24 -6.73 18.61
N THR A 253 -4.00 -6.30 18.41
CA THR A 253 -3.56 -4.93 18.73
C THR A 253 -4.40 -3.90 17.98
N SER A 254 -4.53 -4.05 16.65
CA SER A 254 -5.30 -3.11 15.83
C SER A 254 -6.80 -3.12 16.18
N THR A 255 -7.38 -4.30 16.39
CA THR A 255 -8.80 -4.43 16.75
C THR A 255 -9.08 -3.81 18.12
N SER A 256 -8.20 -4.05 19.12
CA SER A 256 -8.33 -3.46 20.45
C SER A 256 -8.25 -1.93 20.40
N ALA A 257 -7.30 -1.38 19.65
CA ALA A 257 -7.19 0.07 19.47
C ALA A 257 -8.41 0.67 18.74
N ALA A 258 -8.93 0.01 17.73
CA ALA A 258 -10.16 0.42 17.03
C ALA A 258 -11.36 0.43 17.98
N LEU A 259 -11.54 -0.62 18.78
CA LEU A 259 -12.60 -0.69 19.80
C LEU A 259 -12.45 0.40 20.86
N LEU A 260 -11.23 0.67 21.34
CA LEU A 260 -10.98 1.77 22.28
C LEU A 260 -11.34 3.13 21.67
N CYS A 261 -11.06 3.38 20.38
CA CYS A 261 -11.48 4.60 19.70
C CYS A 261 -13.01 4.76 19.67
N ILE A 262 -13.76 3.66 19.50
CA ILE A 262 -15.23 3.68 19.55
C ILE A 262 -15.72 3.91 20.98
N LEU A 263 -15.22 3.14 21.95
CA LEU A 263 -15.65 3.21 23.36
C LEU A 263 -15.35 4.57 24.01
N THR A 264 -14.24 5.20 23.63
CA THR A 264 -13.88 6.56 24.10
C THR A 264 -14.62 7.67 23.37
N GLY A 265 -15.43 7.34 22.36
CA GLY A 265 -16.19 8.30 21.56
C GLY A 265 -15.32 9.18 20.64
N CYS A 266 -14.09 8.73 20.33
CA CYS A 266 -13.25 9.38 19.32
C CYS A 266 -13.85 9.24 17.93
N ILE A 267 -14.51 8.12 17.67
CA ILE A 267 -15.31 7.87 16.46
C ILE A 267 -16.64 7.21 16.86
N SER A 268 -17.72 7.55 16.19
CA SER A 268 -19.01 6.88 16.42
C SER A 268 -19.02 5.50 15.75
N GLN A 269 -19.78 4.54 16.31
CA GLN A 269 -19.90 3.21 15.73
C GLN A 269 -20.35 3.24 14.26
N LYS A 270 -21.31 4.12 13.91
CA LYS A 270 -21.77 4.30 12.54
C LYS A 270 -20.65 4.73 11.62
N ARG A 271 -19.86 5.72 12.03
CA ARG A 271 -18.71 6.22 11.27
C ARG A 271 -17.60 5.18 11.18
N ALA A 272 -17.32 4.43 12.25
CA ALA A 272 -16.35 3.36 12.24
C ALA A 272 -16.67 2.29 11.18
N VAL A 273 -17.93 1.84 11.10
CA VAL A 273 -18.37 0.89 10.07
C VAL A 273 -18.28 1.50 8.66
N GLN A 274 -18.67 2.77 8.50
CA GLN A 274 -18.58 3.48 7.22
C GLN A 274 -17.14 3.74 6.75
N SER A 275 -16.19 3.84 7.66
CA SER A 275 -14.77 4.04 7.33
C SER A 275 -14.08 2.79 6.79
N VAL A 276 -14.67 1.62 7.01
CA VAL A 276 -14.14 0.37 6.45
C VAL A 276 -14.40 0.33 4.95
N ASN A 277 -13.32 0.25 4.18
CA ASN A 277 -13.44 0.07 2.74
C ASN A 277 -13.72 -1.40 2.41
N TRP A 278 -15.00 -1.73 2.27
CA TRP A 278 -15.47 -3.09 2.00
C TRP A 278 -14.94 -3.66 0.68
N ASN A 279 -14.58 -2.83 -0.29
CA ASN A 279 -13.90 -3.29 -1.50
C ASN A 279 -12.50 -3.85 -1.19
N VAL A 280 -11.77 -3.24 -0.26
CA VAL A 280 -10.47 -3.77 0.19
C VAL A 280 -10.65 -5.07 0.94
N VAL A 281 -11.61 -5.15 1.86
CA VAL A 281 -11.93 -6.37 2.62
C VAL A 281 -12.35 -7.50 1.67
N GLY A 282 -13.28 -7.23 0.75
CA GLY A 282 -13.75 -8.23 -0.23
C GLY A 282 -12.64 -8.71 -1.16
N ARG A 283 -11.77 -7.80 -1.58
CA ARG A 283 -10.61 -8.14 -2.40
C ARG A 283 -9.61 -9.01 -1.65
N LEU A 284 -9.20 -8.62 -0.43
CA LEU A 284 -8.26 -9.40 0.39
C LEU A 284 -8.81 -10.80 0.68
N GLY A 285 -9.98 -10.90 1.26
CA GLY A 285 -10.59 -12.19 1.60
C GLY A 285 -10.81 -13.09 0.39
N GLY A 286 -11.29 -12.52 -0.72
CA GLY A 286 -11.54 -13.27 -1.94
C GLY A 286 -10.25 -13.74 -2.63
N CYS A 287 -9.20 -12.91 -2.70
CA CYS A 287 -7.95 -13.32 -3.35
C CYS A 287 -7.15 -14.32 -2.52
N LEU A 288 -7.13 -14.16 -1.19
CA LEU A 288 -6.58 -15.17 -0.29
C LEU A 288 -7.35 -16.50 -0.42
N GLY A 289 -8.68 -16.44 -0.54
CA GLY A 289 -9.51 -17.63 -0.78
C GLY A 289 -9.21 -18.30 -2.12
N LEU A 290 -9.02 -17.54 -3.19
CA LEU A 290 -8.60 -18.07 -4.50
C LEU A 290 -7.22 -18.75 -4.44
N SER A 291 -6.26 -18.12 -3.77
CA SER A 291 -4.92 -18.69 -3.58
C SER A 291 -4.98 -20.00 -2.79
N LYS A 292 -5.74 -20.01 -1.70
CA LYS A 292 -5.95 -21.23 -0.88
C LYS A 292 -6.63 -22.35 -1.65
N ALA A 293 -7.63 -22.02 -2.46
CA ALA A 293 -8.32 -22.99 -3.30
C ALA A 293 -7.41 -23.60 -4.36
N LEU A 294 -6.52 -22.77 -4.97
CA LEU A 294 -5.51 -23.22 -5.93
C LEU A 294 -4.54 -24.21 -5.28
N ASP A 295 -4.03 -23.86 -4.09
CA ASP A 295 -3.08 -24.68 -3.34
C ASP A 295 -3.70 -26.01 -2.91
N ALA A 296 -4.87 -25.98 -2.30
CA ALA A 296 -5.60 -27.15 -1.86
C ALA A 296 -5.92 -28.14 -3.00
N ALA A 297 -6.04 -27.67 -4.23
CA ALA A 297 -6.26 -28.48 -5.43
C ALA A 297 -4.98 -29.01 -6.08
N GLY A 298 -3.77 -28.64 -5.59
CA GLY A 298 -2.48 -29.01 -6.18
C GLY A 298 -2.09 -28.18 -7.40
N GLY A 299 -2.76 -27.03 -7.62
CA GLY A 299 -2.44 -26.11 -8.73
C GLY A 299 -1.06 -25.48 -8.60
N THR A 300 -0.60 -25.24 -7.38
CA THR A 300 0.73 -24.71 -7.05
C THR A 300 1.85 -25.62 -7.54
N GLU A 301 1.70 -26.94 -7.38
CA GLU A 301 2.68 -27.94 -7.87
C GLU A 301 2.78 -27.93 -9.41
N LEU A 302 1.66 -27.72 -10.10
CA LEU A 302 1.67 -27.60 -11.57
C LEU A 302 2.40 -26.34 -12.04
N ILE A 303 2.23 -25.21 -11.33
CA ILE A 303 2.97 -23.97 -11.60
C ILE A 303 4.46 -24.20 -11.42
N MET A 304 4.86 -24.82 -10.29
CA MET A 304 6.26 -25.13 -9.99
C MET A 304 6.90 -26.01 -11.10
N THR A 305 6.23 -27.11 -11.43
CA THR A 305 6.73 -28.05 -12.46
C THR A 305 6.83 -27.38 -13.83
N GLY A 306 5.82 -26.60 -14.21
CA GLY A 306 5.82 -25.84 -15.46
C GLY A 306 6.96 -24.83 -15.53
N PHE A 307 7.20 -24.10 -14.45
CA PHE A 307 8.27 -23.10 -14.36
C PHE A 307 9.67 -23.77 -14.44
N GLN A 308 9.90 -24.86 -13.71
CA GLN A 308 11.17 -25.61 -13.75
C GLN A 308 11.49 -26.15 -15.15
N ASN A 309 10.47 -26.60 -15.88
CA ASN A 309 10.65 -27.09 -17.27
C ASN A 309 11.06 -25.97 -18.25
N VAL A 310 10.67 -24.71 -17.98
CA VAL A 310 10.98 -23.57 -18.87
C VAL A 310 12.29 -22.89 -18.48
N VAL A 311 12.52 -22.68 -17.18
CA VAL A 311 13.64 -21.88 -16.66
C VAL A 311 14.83 -22.75 -16.27
N GLY A 312 14.60 -24.04 -16.00
CA GLY A 312 15.61 -24.98 -15.47
C GLY A 312 15.75 -24.87 -13.95
N THR A 313 16.51 -25.78 -13.38
CA THR A 313 16.79 -25.87 -11.93
C THR A 313 17.98 -24.99 -11.50
N ASP A 314 18.82 -24.54 -12.45
CA ASP A 314 20.06 -23.82 -12.21
C ASP A 314 19.93 -22.30 -12.40
N ALA A 315 18.70 -21.76 -12.32
CA ALA A 315 18.44 -20.34 -12.50
C ALA A 315 19.12 -19.50 -11.40
N ASN A 316 19.83 -18.47 -11.80
CA ASN A 316 20.51 -17.58 -10.85
C ASN A 316 19.47 -16.84 -9.97
N PRO A 317 19.50 -17.03 -8.63
CA PRO A 317 18.52 -16.42 -7.71
C PRO A 317 18.45 -14.87 -7.82
N PHE A 318 19.60 -14.23 -8.03
CA PHE A 318 19.64 -12.78 -8.17
C PHE A 318 18.96 -12.29 -9.45
N VAL A 319 19.15 -12.98 -10.55
CA VAL A 319 18.49 -12.64 -11.83
C VAL A 319 16.98 -12.83 -11.73
N LEU A 320 16.54 -13.95 -11.12
CA LEU A 320 15.11 -14.17 -10.86
C LEU A 320 14.52 -13.08 -9.96
N PHE A 321 15.22 -12.71 -8.90
CA PHE A 321 14.80 -11.65 -8.00
C PHE A 321 14.63 -10.31 -8.76
N CYS A 322 15.61 -9.91 -9.56
CA CYS A 322 15.52 -8.70 -10.37
C CYS A 322 14.33 -8.74 -11.32
N ILE A 323 14.09 -9.87 -12.00
CA ILE A 323 12.97 -10.02 -12.93
C ILE A 323 11.63 -9.90 -12.20
N PHE A 324 11.44 -10.59 -11.06
CA PHE A 324 10.17 -10.55 -10.33
C PHE A 324 9.89 -9.20 -9.70
N VAL A 325 10.90 -8.52 -9.14
CA VAL A 325 10.76 -7.16 -8.61
C VAL A 325 10.43 -6.18 -9.74
N PHE A 326 11.14 -6.26 -10.87
CA PHE A 326 10.87 -5.41 -12.04
C PHE A 326 9.46 -5.64 -12.59
N LEU A 327 9.08 -6.90 -12.79
CA LEU A 327 7.76 -7.25 -13.30
C LEU A 327 6.65 -6.70 -12.40
N THR A 328 6.80 -6.89 -11.08
CA THR A 328 5.81 -6.44 -10.11
C THR A 328 5.74 -4.92 -10.06
N GLN A 329 6.87 -4.21 -10.08
CA GLN A 329 6.92 -2.76 -10.13
C GLN A 329 6.33 -2.22 -11.43
N PHE A 330 6.68 -2.79 -12.57
CA PHE A 330 6.16 -2.39 -13.88
C PHE A 330 4.64 -2.60 -13.99
N LEU A 331 4.13 -3.74 -13.55
CA LEU A 331 2.69 -4.01 -13.54
C LEU A 331 1.95 -3.05 -12.63
N SER A 332 2.55 -2.66 -11.49
CA SER A 332 1.91 -1.74 -10.54
C SER A 332 1.69 -0.33 -11.09
N GLU A 333 2.37 0.06 -12.17
CA GLU A 333 2.08 1.33 -12.85
C GLU A 333 0.70 1.35 -13.52
N PHE A 334 0.19 0.18 -13.92
CA PHE A 334 -1.05 0.07 -14.71
C PHE A 334 -2.22 -0.49 -13.93
N MET A 335 -1.95 -1.12 -12.77
CA MET A 335 -2.98 -1.72 -11.93
C MET A 335 -2.68 -1.49 -10.45
N SER A 336 -3.63 -1.79 -9.55
CA SER A 336 -3.41 -1.54 -8.13
C SER A 336 -2.27 -2.40 -7.56
N ASN A 337 -1.45 -1.82 -6.68
CA ASN A 337 -0.29 -2.46 -6.05
C ASN A 337 -0.63 -3.83 -5.42
N SER A 338 -1.75 -3.91 -4.70
CA SER A 338 -2.21 -5.17 -4.10
C SER A 338 -2.55 -6.22 -5.15
N THR A 339 -3.12 -5.82 -6.31
CA THR A 339 -3.43 -6.76 -7.40
C THR A 339 -2.15 -7.34 -8.00
N CYS A 340 -1.12 -6.50 -8.18
CA CYS A 340 0.18 -6.99 -8.66
C CYS A 340 0.74 -8.09 -7.75
N ILE A 341 0.71 -7.87 -6.43
CA ILE A 341 1.16 -8.87 -5.45
C ILE A 341 0.31 -10.14 -5.51
N MET A 342 -1.02 -10.01 -5.62
CA MET A 342 -1.90 -11.18 -5.73
C MET A 342 -1.63 -12.05 -6.96
N ILE A 343 -1.17 -11.45 -8.05
CA ILE A 343 -0.85 -12.15 -9.29
C ILE A 343 0.55 -12.75 -9.23
N THR A 344 1.53 -11.98 -8.77
CA THR A 344 2.94 -12.34 -8.92
C THR A 344 3.50 -13.14 -7.76
N LEU A 345 3.09 -12.85 -6.52
CA LEU A 345 3.64 -13.50 -5.33
C LEU A 345 3.26 -15.00 -5.21
N PRO A 346 2.04 -15.46 -5.54
CA PRO A 346 1.73 -16.90 -5.54
C PRO A 346 2.64 -17.71 -6.47
N ILE A 347 3.09 -17.13 -7.59
CA ILE A 347 4.03 -17.77 -8.51
C ILE A 347 5.37 -18.00 -7.81
N VAL A 348 5.88 -16.99 -7.11
CA VAL A 348 7.13 -17.11 -6.36
C VAL A 348 7.01 -18.12 -5.21
N ILE A 349 5.91 -18.05 -4.45
CA ILE A 349 5.63 -19.02 -3.38
C ILE A 349 5.64 -20.46 -3.91
N ALA A 350 5.05 -20.68 -5.10
CA ALA A 350 5.01 -21.99 -5.73
C ALA A 350 6.39 -22.49 -6.17
N ILE A 351 7.26 -21.62 -6.73
CA ILE A 351 8.54 -22.04 -7.32
C ILE A 351 9.70 -22.02 -6.32
N ALA A 352 9.63 -21.19 -5.27
CA ALA A 352 10.74 -20.98 -4.35
C ALA A 352 11.25 -22.25 -3.66
N PRO A 353 10.39 -23.16 -3.13
CA PRO A 353 10.86 -24.38 -2.49
C PRO A 353 11.65 -25.29 -3.44
N GLY A 354 11.22 -25.39 -4.70
CA GLY A 354 11.87 -26.25 -5.70
C GLY A 354 13.21 -25.71 -6.23
N LEU A 355 13.49 -24.41 -6.02
CA LEU A 355 14.70 -23.72 -6.45
C LEU A 355 15.61 -23.31 -5.29
N GLY A 356 15.25 -23.63 -4.04
CA GLY A 356 15.99 -23.22 -2.84
C GLY A 356 16.04 -21.70 -2.65
N LEU A 357 14.99 -20.97 -3.08
CA LEU A 357 14.90 -19.53 -2.97
C LEU A 357 14.32 -19.11 -1.60
N ASN A 358 14.77 -17.99 -1.11
CA ASN A 358 14.20 -17.36 0.08
C ASN A 358 12.89 -16.62 -0.26
N THR A 359 11.75 -17.31 -0.13
CA THR A 359 10.40 -16.77 -0.40
C THR A 359 10.16 -15.44 0.30
N TYR A 360 10.65 -15.32 1.54
CA TYR A 360 10.51 -14.10 2.34
C TYR A 360 11.20 -12.88 1.70
N ALA A 361 12.44 -13.03 1.24
CA ALA A 361 13.20 -11.96 0.59
C ALA A 361 12.54 -11.53 -0.73
N PHE A 362 12.11 -12.52 -1.53
CA PHE A 362 11.38 -12.25 -2.78
C PHE A 362 10.06 -11.51 -2.51
N ALA A 363 9.26 -11.99 -1.57
CA ALA A 363 8.00 -11.35 -1.19
C ALA A 363 8.20 -9.91 -0.72
N LEU A 364 9.24 -9.65 0.11
CA LEU A 364 9.56 -8.32 0.60
C LEU A 364 9.98 -7.38 -0.54
N GLY A 365 10.87 -7.81 -1.42
CA GLY A 365 11.34 -7.02 -2.56
C GLY A 365 10.22 -6.69 -3.55
N MET A 366 9.39 -7.67 -3.91
CA MET A 366 8.25 -7.49 -4.79
C MET A 366 7.20 -6.56 -4.19
N THR A 367 6.94 -6.69 -2.89
CA THR A 367 5.99 -5.83 -2.17
C THR A 367 6.46 -4.39 -2.12
N LEU A 368 7.75 -4.14 -1.86
CA LEU A 368 8.34 -2.80 -1.96
C LEU A 368 8.26 -2.27 -3.39
N GLY A 369 8.65 -3.07 -4.38
CA GLY A 369 8.59 -2.68 -5.79
C GLY A 369 7.19 -2.27 -6.21
N SER A 370 6.17 -3.07 -5.89
CA SER A 370 4.77 -2.72 -6.20
C SER A 370 4.30 -1.45 -5.50
N GLY A 371 4.82 -1.17 -4.29
CA GLY A 371 4.39 -0.04 -3.47
C GLY A 371 4.94 1.32 -3.91
N ILE A 372 5.96 1.34 -4.77
CA ILE A 372 6.72 2.57 -5.09
C ILE A 372 6.52 3.01 -6.56
N GLY A 373 5.63 2.37 -7.31
CA GLY A 373 5.23 2.84 -8.65
C GLY A 373 4.56 4.22 -8.55
N LEU A 374 5.23 5.27 -9.02
CA LEU A 374 4.81 6.66 -8.95
C LEU A 374 4.68 7.31 -10.33
N ALA A 375 5.14 6.63 -11.39
CA ALA A 375 5.15 7.18 -12.73
C ALA A 375 3.73 7.24 -13.38
N CYS A 376 2.76 6.51 -12.83
CA CYS A 376 1.40 6.52 -13.32
C CYS A 376 0.39 6.83 -12.19
N PRO A 377 -0.56 7.75 -12.39
CA PRO A 377 -1.57 8.07 -11.38
C PRO A 377 -2.58 6.93 -11.15
N LEU A 378 -2.63 5.92 -12.03
CA LEU A 378 -3.49 4.74 -11.87
C LEU A 378 -2.93 3.73 -10.88
N SER A 379 -1.63 3.78 -10.58
CA SER A 379 -0.93 2.85 -9.71
C SER A 379 -1.49 2.83 -8.29
N SER A 380 -1.85 3.99 -7.76
CA SER A 380 -2.37 4.09 -6.40
C SER A 380 -3.53 5.08 -6.29
N SER A 381 -4.45 4.80 -5.38
CA SER A 381 -5.55 5.73 -5.06
C SER A 381 -5.05 7.10 -4.58
N THR A 382 -3.86 7.15 -3.98
CA THR A 382 -3.23 8.39 -3.51
C THR A 382 -2.75 9.25 -4.68
N ALA A 383 -2.06 8.64 -5.65
CA ALA A 383 -1.65 9.34 -6.87
C ALA A 383 -2.90 9.80 -7.66
N GLY A 384 -3.89 8.93 -7.84
CA GLY A 384 -5.16 9.28 -8.49
C GLY A 384 -5.89 10.44 -7.79
N MET A 385 -5.95 10.44 -6.45
CA MET A 385 -6.57 11.53 -5.69
C MET A 385 -5.84 12.86 -5.90
N SER A 386 -4.53 12.86 -6.08
CA SER A 386 -3.79 14.12 -6.29
C SER A 386 -4.12 14.79 -7.63
N MET A 387 -4.77 14.08 -8.58
CA MET A 387 -5.20 14.66 -9.87
C MET A 387 -6.18 15.82 -9.71
N VAL A 388 -6.94 15.89 -8.60
CA VAL A 388 -7.82 17.03 -8.28
C VAL A 388 -7.05 18.36 -8.19
N MET A 389 -5.73 18.29 -8.04
CA MET A 389 -4.85 19.47 -8.09
C MET A 389 -4.48 19.90 -9.51
N GLY A 390 -5.09 19.31 -10.54
CA GLY A 390 -4.87 19.65 -11.95
C GLY A 390 -3.55 19.14 -12.52
N TYR A 391 -3.01 18.03 -11.98
CA TYR A 391 -1.93 17.30 -12.65
C TYR A 391 -2.48 16.53 -13.86
N ARG A 392 -1.73 16.50 -14.94
CA ARG A 392 -2.02 15.68 -16.10
C ARG A 392 -1.35 14.32 -16.00
N PHE A 393 -1.91 13.32 -16.64
CA PHE A 393 -1.37 11.94 -16.63
C PHE A 393 0.14 11.89 -16.94
N GLY A 394 0.58 12.58 -17.99
CA GLY A 394 2.00 12.62 -18.38
C GLY A 394 2.93 13.36 -17.41
N ASP A 395 2.38 14.15 -16.48
CA ASP A 395 3.18 14.88 -15.50
C ASP A 395 3.80 13.91 -14.48
N TYR A 396 3.05 12.87 -14.07
CA TYR A 396 3.53 11.82 -13.17
C TYR A 396 4.72 11.10 -13.77
N PHE A 397 4.62 10.63 -15.00
CA PHE A 397 5.72 9.96 -15.68
C PHE A 397 6.97 10.83 -15.77
N LYS A 398 6.80 12.07 -16.25
CA LYS A 398 7.91 13.01 -16.38
C LYS A 398 8.57 13.35 -15.05
N TYR A 399 7.79 13.41 -13.98
CA TYR A 399 8.30 13.72 -12.64
C TYR A 399 8.94 12.52 -11.98
N SER A 400 8.35 11.32 -12.05
CA SER A 400 8.63 10.20 -11.16
C SER A 400 9.53 9.11 -11.72
N VAL A 401 9.61 8.93 -13.05
CA VAL A 401 10.31 7.78 -13.68
C VAL A 401 11.75 7.58 -13.17
N TRP A 402 12.47 8.65 -12.89
CA TRP A 402 13.83 8.56 -12.38
C TRP A 402 13.91 8.11 -10.92
N TYR A 403 12.90 8.47 -10.13
CA TYR A 403 12.82 7.98 -8.77
C TYR A 403 12.43 6.50 -8.73
N ASP A 404 11.50 6.06 -9.58
CA ASP A 404 11.09 4.66 -9.67
C ASP A 404 12.25 3.76 -10.07
N LEU A 405 13.09 4.22 -11.01
CA LEU A 405 14.34 3.53 -11.39
C LEU A 405 15.32 3.46 -10.21
N LEU A 406 15.50 4.56 -9.49
CA LEU A 406 16.38 4.62 -8.32
C LEU A 406 15.87 3.71 -7.21
N ALA A 407 14.57 3.70 -6.96
CA ALA A 407 13.94 2.83 -5.98
C ALA A 407 14.12 1.34 -6.34
N TYR A 408 13.94 0.99 -7.62
CA TYR A 408 14.24 -0.36 -8.11
C TYR A 408 15.68 -0.77 -7.79
N ILE A 409 16.67 0.07 -8.11
CA ILE A 409 18.09 -0.21 -7.82
C ILE A 409 18.32 -0.41 -6.33
N VAL A 410 17.72 0.42 -5.47
CA VAL A 410 17.83 0.28 -4.01
C VAL A 410 17.26 -1.06 -3.55
N ILE A 411 16.09 -1.44 -4.04
CA ILE A 411 15.44 -2.69 -3.65
C ILE A 411 16.27 -3.90 -4.07
N ILE A 412 16.71 -3.98 -5.34
CA ILE A 412 17.47 -5.13 -5.83
C ILE A 412 18.88 -5.25 -5.24
N THR A 413 19.40 -4.17 -4.64
CA THR A 413 20.70 -4.19 -3.94
C THR A 413 20.54 -4.48 -2.45
N MET A 414 19.62 -3.79 -1.77
CA MET A 414 19.51 -3.88 -0.30
C MET A 414 18.80 -5.15 0.17
N VAL A 415 17.77 -5.61 -0.52
CA VAL A 415 17.04 -6.82 -0.10
C VAL A 415 17.95 -8.05 -0.06
N PRO A 416 18.73 -8.35 -1.11
CA PRO A 416 19.67 -9.46 -1.09
C PRO A 416 20.75 -9.34 -0.01
N LEU A 417 21.24 -8.11 0.24
CA LEU A 417 22.28 -7.86 1.24
C LEU A 417 21.78 -8.06 2.68
N ILE A 418 20.53 -7.75 2.95
CA ILE A 418 19.97 -7.82 4.32
C ILE A 418 19.37 -9.19 4.62
N TYR A 419 18.67 -9.79 3.66
CA TYR A 419 17.84 -10.98 3.89
C TYR A 419 18.37 -12.26 3.20
N GLY A 420 19.33 -12.14 2.25
CA GLY A 420 19.75 -13.25 1.42
C GLY A 420 18.66 -13.68 0.41
N LEU A 421 19.05 -14.34 -0.67
CA LEU A 421 18.11 -14.80 -1.72
C LEU A 421 17.93 -16.31 -1.75
N THR A 422 18.73 -17.06 -1.01
CA THR A 422 18.68 -18.52 -0.90
C THR A 422 18.47 -18.95 0.54
N VAL A 423 17.86 -20.10 0.73
CA VAL A 423 17.63 -20.71 2.05
C VAL A 423 18.89 -21.42 2.53
#